data_b85a82f9b2138ddb0a4605ff3623bd3c
#
_entry.id   b85a82f9b2138ddb0a4605ff3623bd3c
#
_cell.length_a   1.000
_cell.length_b   1.000
_cell.length_c   1.000
_cell.angle_alpha   90.00
_cell.angle_beta   90.00
_cell.angle_gamma   90.00
#
_symmetry.space_group_name_H-M   'P 1'
#
loop_
_entity.id
_entity.type
_entity.pdbx_description
1 polymer ?
#
loop_
_entity_poly.entity_id
_entity_poly.type
_entity_poly.pdbx_seq_one_letter_code
_entity_poly.pdbx_strand_id
1 'polypeptide(L)'
;MVVLDDPISSFDMENKVGLYTFLRMMFNKIINSNDKSKILNFTHSLETMFNLEKACSDIKTNYRLQELLDCKLIPFQYRKRNDYKKMLEDIYTYASIEDSTLENELDDFIGNTMRKLLEAYSTFNYNKSLEEVTRDKRILEKLNQENQKQYFENFMYRLVLNNESHTFEETRRLDFFDFISREEKIKTAKSILILLYLLDKVHLEIYLNNNDYITRIQNWEQEIIPNAI
;
A
#
# COMPACT_ATOMS: atom_id res chain seq x y z
N MET A 1 12.13 26.65 -24.29
CA MET A 1 11.68 25.49 -23.54
C MET A 1 12.88 24.86 -22.86
N VAL A 2 12.78 24.56 -21.58
CA VAL A 2 13.80 23.82 -20.80
C VAL A 2 13.22 22.44 -20.50
N VAL A 3 14.03 21.39 -20.70
CA VAL A 3 13.65 20.00 -20.40
C VAL A 3 14.60 19.49 -19.33
N LEU A 4 14.07 18.90 -18.29
CA LEU A 4 14.78 18.24 -17.21
C LEU A 4 14.33 16.79 -17.16
N ASP A 5 15.29 15.88 -17.18
CA ASP A 5 15.06 14.44 -17.12
C ASP A 5 15.63 13.94 -15.79
N ASP A 6 14.74 13.55 -14.92
CA ASP A 6 15.00 13.01 -13.59
C ASP A 6 16.08 13.75 -12.78
N PRO A 7 15.94 15.06 -12.57
CA PRO A 7 17.02 15.93 -12.13
C PRO A 7 17.51 15.67 -10.71
N ILE A 8 16.84 14.80 -9.94
CA ILE A 8 17.05 14.72 -8.47
C ILE A 8 17.32 13.28 -7.99
N SER A 9 17.02 12.26 -8.79
CA SER A 9 17.05 10.86 -8.34
C SER A 9 18.43 10.38 -7.87
N SER A 10 19.49 10.93 -8.42
CA SER A 10 20.88 10.51 -8.13
C SER A 10 21.50 11.18 -6.91
N PHE A 11 20.77 12.05 -6.21
CA PHE A 11 21.29 12.79 -5.06
C PHE A 11 20.86 12.16 -3.73
N ASP A 12 21.72 12.25 -2.72
CA ASP A 12 21.38 11.92 -1.33
C ASP A 12 20.37 12.92 -0.73
N MET A 13 19.80 12.58 0.43
CA MET A 13 18.73 13.37 1.05
C MET A 13 19.14 14.82 1.38
N GLU A 14 20.39 15.04 1.82
CA GLU A 14 20.86 16.37 2.19
C GLU A 14 21.00 17.25 0.95
N ASN A 15 21.57 16.71 -0.11
CA ASN A 15 21.75 17.42 -1.38
C ASN A 15 20.41 17.64 -2.11
N LYS A 16 19.43 16.76 -1.96
CA LYS A 16 18.09 16.93 -2.55
C LYS A 16 17.43 18.22 -2.12
N VAL A 17 17.46 18.58 -0.82
CA VAL A 17 16.86 19.80 -0.31
C VAL A 17 17.47 21.05 -0.95
N GLY A 18 18.78 21.09 -1.06
CA GLY A 18 19.49 22.18 -1.75
C GLY A 18 19.11 22.29 -3.21
N LEU A 19 19.00 21.15 -3.89
CA LEU A 19 18.66 21.10 -5.32
C LEU A 19 17.21 21.51 -5.58
N TYR A 20 16.25 21.12 -4.74
CA TYR A 20 14.86 21.60 -4.86
C TYR A 20 14.78 23.14 -4.70
N THR A 21 15.54 23.70 -3.77
CA THR A 21 15.59 25.15 -3.56
C THR A 21 16.20 25.84 -4.79
N PHE A 22 17.27 25.28 -5.35
CA PHE A 22 17.89 25.79 -6.57
C PHE A 22 16.94 25.71 -7.76
N LEU A 23 16.27 24.58 -7.99
CA LEU A 23 15.31 24.41 -9.09
C LEU A 23 14.14 25.38 -8.96
N ARG A 24 13.60 25.60 -7.75
CA ARG A 24 12.56 26.59 -7.50
C ARG A 24 13.01 28.01 -7.90
N MET A 25 14.22 28.40 -7.51
CA MET A 25 14.79 29.71 -7.92
C MET A 25 14.94 29.82 -9.44
N MET A 26 15.45 28.76 -10.08
CA MET A 26 15.62 28.73 -11.54
C MET A 26 14.28 28.78 -12.28
N PHE A 27 13.27 28.05 -11.83
CA PHE A 27 11.93 28.09 -12.40
C PHE A 27 11.34 29.48 -12.31
N ASN A 28 11.41 30.12 -11.14
CA ASN A 28 10.94 31.48 -10.94
C ASN A 28 11.65 32.46 -11.88
N LYS A 29 12.96 32.35 -12.04
CA LYS A 29 13.75 33.20 -12.91
C LYS A 29 13.40 32.99 -14.40
N ILE A 30 13.25 31.73 -14.85
CA ILE A 30 12.92 31.40 -16.23
C ILE A 30 11.52 31.89 -16.61
N ILE A 31 10.53 31.66 -15.74
CA ILE A 31 9.14 32.00 -15.98
C ILE A 31 8.95 33.52 -16.00
N ASN A 32 9.57 34.24 -15.07
CA ASN A 32 9.49 35.70 -15.02
C ASN A 32 10.31 36.41 -16.09
N SER A 33 11.24 35.71 -16.74
CA SER A 33 12.03 36.33 -17.85
C SER A 33 11.30 36.41 -19.15
N ASN A 34 10.35 35.52 -19.43
CA ASN A 34 9.59 35.50 -20.69
C ASN A 34 8.30 34.68 -20.54
N ASP A 35 7.16 35.28 -20.80
CA ASP A 35 5.81 34.68 -20.70
C ASP A 35 5.61 33.44 -21.59
N LYS A 36 6.45 33.27 -22.61
CA LYS A 36 6.43 32.08 -23.49
C LYS A 36 7.34 30.96 -23.02
N SER A 37 8.03 31.12 -21.88
CA SER A 37 8.90 30.11 -21.34
C SER A 37 8.10 28.87 -20.89
N LYS A 38 8.62 27.69 -21.20
CA LYS A 38 8.05 26.41 -20.78
C LYS A 38 9.13 25.56 -20.17
N ILE A 39 8.79 24.89 -19.10
CA ILE A 39 9.64 23.93 -18.43
C ILE A 39 8.92 22.57 -18.46
N LEU A 40 9.61 21.53 -18.89
CA LEU A 40 9.14 20.17 -18.91
C LEU A 40 10.04 19.32 -18.01
N ASN A 41 9.45 18.67 -17.02
CA ASN A 41 10.18 17.77 -16.11
C ASN A 41 9.67 16.35 -16.30
N PHE A 42 10.59 15.42 -16.48
CA PHE A 42 10.34 13.98 -16.38
C PHE A 42 10.90 13.46 -15.08
N THR A 43 10.19 12.56 -14.41
CA THR A 43 10.69 11.83 -13.26
C THR A 43 9.88 10.55 -13.05
N HIS A 44 10.52 9.50 -12.58
CA HIS A 44 9.87 8.27 -12.12
C HIS A 44 9.59 8.29 -10.61
N SER A 45 10.11 9.30 -9.89
CA SER A 45 9.96 9.46 -8.45
C SER A 45 8.75 10.33 -8.11
N LEU A 46 7.77 9.77 -7.38
CA LEU A 46 6.63 10.50 -6.84
C LEU A 46 7.06 11.61 -5.87
N GLU A 47 8.05 11.35 -5.04
CA GLU A 47 8.62 12.36 -4.14
C GLU A 47 9.11 13.57 -4.91
N THR A 48 9.90 13.34 -5.96
CA THR A 48 10.40 14.40 -6.84
C THR A 48 9.25 15.17 -7.49
N MET A 49 8.26 14.46 -8.01
CA MET A 49 7.08 15.09 -8.63
C MET A 49 6.35 16.01 -7.64
N PHE A 50 6.05 15.55 -6.43
CA PHE A 50 5.36 16.36 -5.41
C PHE A 50 6.17 17.57 -4.96
N ASN A 51 7.49 17.43 -4.83
CA ASN A 51 8.35 18.55 -4.46
C ASN A 51 8.46 19.60 -5.58
N LEU A 52 8.51 19.17 -6.85
CA LEU A 52 8.48 20.06 -7.99
C LEU A 52 7.12 20.75 -8.15
N GLU A 53 6.01 20.03 -7.91
CA GLU A 53 4.67 20.62 -7.87
C GLU A 53 4.57 21.71 -6.80
N LYS A 54 5.05 21.43 -5.59
CA LYS A 54 5.10 22.42 -4.51
C LYS A 54 5.91 23.64 -4.92
N ALA A 55 7.08 23.43 -5.56
CA ALA A 55 7.90 24.54 -6.05
C ALA A 55 7.14 25.39 -7.07
N CYS A 56 6.39 24.78 -8.01
CA CYS A 56 5.56 25.50 -8.97
C CYS A 56 4.41 26.26 -8.29
N SER A 57 3.76 25.66 -7.32
CA SER A 57 2.70 26.30 -6.52
C SER A 57 3.22 27.51 -5.74
N ASP A 58 4.38 27.39 -5.10
CA ASP A 58 5.01 28.45 -4.32
C ASP A 58 5.35 29.70 -5.17
N ILE A 59 5.73 29.51 -6.43
CA ILE A 59 5.99 30.60 -7.38
C ILE A 59 4.74 31.04 -8.15
N LYS A 60 3.57 30.48 -7.80
CA LYS A 60 2.25 30.81 -8.41
C LYS A 60 2.21 30.70 -9.92
N THR A 61 2.90 29.71 -10.49
CA THR A 61 2.87 29.43 -11.92
C THR A 61 1.84 28.36 -12.26
N ASN A 62 1.31 28.41 -13.48
CA ASN A 62 0.45 27.36 -13.98
C ASN A 62 1.27 26.11 -14.33
N TYR A 63 0.83 24.96 -13.86
CA TYR A 63 1.45 23.66 -14.15
C TYR A 63 0.41 22.60 -14.48
N ARG A 64 0.85 21.53 -15.11
CA ARG A 64 0.05 20.32 -15.36
C ARG A 64 0.86 19.12 -14.97
N LEU A 65 0.25 18.21 -14.20
CA LEU A 65 0.81 16.91 -13.90
C LEU A 65 0.20 15.87 -14.83
N GLN A 66 1.07 15.10 -15.47
CA GLN A 66 0.67 14.02 -16.36
C GLN A 66 1.45 12.76 -16.05
N GLU A 67 0.85 11.63 -16.32
CA GLU A 67 1.44 10.31 -16.19
C GLU A 67 1.54 9.66 -17.56
N LEU A 68 2.67 9.02 -17.84
CA LEU A 68 2.84 8.19 -19.01
C LEU A 68 2.39 6.76 -18.67
N LEU A 69 1.27 6.34 -19.22
CA LEU A 69 0.72 5.00 -19.06
C LEU A 69 0.42 4.43 -20.46
N ASP A 70 0.91 3.23 -20.77
CA ASP A 70 0.72 2.55 -22.05
C ASP A 70 1.03 3.47 -23.27
N CYS A 71 2.16 4.16 -23.22
CA CYS A 71 2.61 5.13 -24.24
C CYS A 71 1.66 6.32 -24.45
N LYS A 72 0.75 6.59 -23.50
CA LYS A 72 -0.16 7.73 -23.54
C LYS A 72 0.05 8.65 -22.35
N LEU A 73 0.01 9.96 -22.60
CA LEU A 73 0.00 10.96 -21.54
C LEU A 73 -1.43 11.15 -21.04
N ILE A 74 -1.66 10.85 -19.78
CA ILE A 74 -2.93 11.03 -19.10
C ILE A 74 -2.79 12.02 -17.94
N PRO A 75 -3.84 12.76 -17.53
CA PRO A 75 -3.80 13.60 -16.35
C PRO A 75 -3.47 12.77 -15.11
N PHE A 76 -2.50 13.23 -14.32
CA PHE A 76 -2.16 12.58 -13.05
C PHE A 76 -3.33 12.69 -12.06
N GLN A 77 -3.73 11.57 -11.47
CA GLN A 77 -4.84 11.52 -10.52
C GLN A 77 -4.33 11.15 -9.11
N TYR A 78 -4.27 12.14 -8.21
CA TYR A 78 -3.86 11.93 -6.80
C TYR A 78 -4.65 10.83 -6.09
N ARG A 79 -5.96 10.76 -6.33
CA ARG A 79 -6.86 9.79 -5.66
C ARG A 79 -6.60 8.34 -6.05
N LYS A 80 -5.96 8.10 -7.20
CA LYS A 80 -5.61 6.74 -7.64
C LYS A 80 -4.36 6.18 -6.97
N ARG A 81 -3.59 7.00 -6.25
CA ARG A 81 -2.32 6.61 -5.63
C ARG A 81 -2.29 6.70 -4.12
N ASN A 82 -3.41 6.49 -3.47
CA ASN A 82 -3.37 6.00 -2.11
C ASN A 82 -3.05 4.50 -2.19
N ASP A 83 -1.76 4.17 -2.21
CA ASP A 83 -1.27 2.80 -2.37
C ASP A 83 -1.85 1.89 -1.28
N TYR A 84 -2.04 2.41 -0.06
CA TYR A 84 -2.67 1.69 1.03
C TYR A 84 -4.15 1.38 0.73
N LYS A 85 -4.90 2.36 0.24
CA LYS A 85 -6.29 2.16 -0.16
C LYS A 85 -6.40 1.14 -1.29
N LYS A 86 -5.53 1.25 -2.29
CA LYS A 86 -5.48 0.29 -3.40
C LYS A 86 -5.18 -1.11 -2.92
N MET A 87 -4.20 -1.28 -2.02
CA MET A 87 -3.91 -2.60 -1.43
C MET A 87 -5.13 -3.19 -0.71
N LEU A 88 -5.89 -2.39 0.04
CA LEU A 88 -7.14 -2.84 0.68
C LEU A 88 -8.20 -3.24 -0.33
N GLU A 89 -8.38 -2.46 -1.40
CA GLU A 89 -9.34 -2.74 -2.47
C GLU A 89 -8.95 -4.00 -3.25
N ASP A 90 -7.67 -4.19 -3.57
CA ASP A 90 -7.15 -5.39 -4.25
C ASP A 90 -7.36 -6.64 -3.38
N ILE A 91 -7.03 -6.56 -2.08
CA ILE A 91 -7.25 -7.67 -1.13
C ILE A 91 -8.73 -7.98 -0.98
N TYR A 92 -9.59 -6.96 -0.90
CA TYR A 92 -11.04 -7.16 -0.83
C TYR A 92 -11.59 -7.82 -2.10
N THR A 93 -11.16 -7.36 -3.27
CA THR A 93 -11.54 -7.94 -4.56
C THR A 93 -11.14 -9.41 -4.62
N TYR A 94 -9.92 -9.72 -4.20
CA TYR A 94 -9.41 -11.09 -4.17
C TYR A 94 -10.15 -11.97 -3.15
N ALA A 95 -10.43 -11.45 -1.95
CA ALA A 95 -11.24 -12.14 -0.92
C ALA A 95 -12.68 -12.44 -1.38
N SER A 96 -13.18 -11.65 -2.34
CA SER A 96 -14.54 -11.79 -2.88
C SER A 96 -14.65 -12.80 -4.02
N ILE A 97 -13.57 -13.46 -4.43
CA ILE A 97 -13.58 -14.51 -5.45
C ILE A 97 -14.35 -15.70 -4.91
N GLU A 98 -15.43 -16.10 -5.61
CA GLU A 98 -16.26 -17.24 -5.23
C GLU A 98 -15.76 -18.55 -5.89
N ASP A 99 -15.28 -18.45 -7.12
CA ASP A 99 -14.75 -19.61 -7.86
C ASP A 99 -13.21 -19.57 -7.90
N SER A 100 -12.60 -20.38 -7.06
CA SER A 100 -11.14 -20.48 -6.96
C SER A 100 -10.48 -21.21 -8.16
N THR A 101 -11.26 -21.75 -9.09
CA THR A 101 -10.73 -22.43 -10.29
C THR A 101 -10.40 -21.49 -11.43
N LEU A 102 -11.00 -20.28 -11.43
CA LEU A 102 -10.78 -19.27 -12.48
C LEU A 102 -9.54 -18.45 -12.19
N GLU A 103 -8.62 -18.36 -13.13
CA GLU A 103 -7.42 -17.50 -13.03
C GLU A 103 -7.79 -16.04 -12.81
N ASN A 104 -6.97 -15.35 -12.01
CA ASN A 104 -7.15 -13.93 -11.70
C ASN A 104 -5.81 -13.19 -11.84
N GLU A 105 -5.83 -12.01 -12.42
CA GLU A 105 -4.63 -11.18 -12.59
C GLU A 105 -3.91 -10.83 -11.28
N LEU A 106 -4.62 -10.91 -10.15
CA LEU A 106 -4.05 -10.66 -8.82
C LEU A 106 -3.26 -11.85 -8.25
N ASP A 107 -3.39 -13.05 -8.79
CA ASP A 107 -2.80 -14.28 -8.21
C ASP A 107 -1.28 -14.19 -8.01
N ASP A 108 -0.59 -13.53 -8.95
CA ASP A 108 0.87 -13.43 -8.95
C ASP A 108 1.43 -12.45 -7.90
N PHE A 109 0.63 -11.48 -7.47
CA PHE A 109 1.13 -10.43 -6.59
C PHE A 109 0.30 -10.18 -5.33
N ILE A 110 -0.82 -10.90 -5.15
CA ILE A 110 -1.70 -10.71 -3.98
C ILE A 110 -0.98 -11.01 -2.66
N GLY A 111 -0.09 -12.00 -2.65
CA GLY A 111 0.70 -12.33 -1.47
C GLY A 111 1.54 -11.16 -0.98
N ASN A 112 2.30 -10.56 -1.90
CA ASN A 112 3.11 -9.38 -1.61
C ASN A 112 2.24 -8.17 -1.22
N THR A 113 1.06 -8.01 -1.81
CA THR A 113 0.09 -6.97 -1.47
C THR A 113 -0.42 -7.13 -0.04
N MET A 114 -0.81 -8.35 0.35
CA MET A 114 -1.23 -8.68 1.72
C MET A 114 -0.14 -8.39 2.75
N ARG A 115 1.09 -8.81 2.45
CA ARG A 115 2.25 -8.54 3.31
C ARG A 115 2.50 -7.05 3.49
N LYS A 116 2.59 -6.28 2.41
CA LYS A 116 2.81 -4.83 2.44
C LYS A 116 1.73 -4.10 3.23
N LEU A 117 0.46 -4.51 3.08
CA LEU A 117 -0.64 -3.96 3.84
C LEU A 117 -0.45 -4.18 5.34
N LEU A 118 -0.13 -5.41 5.75
CA LEU A 118 0.08 -5.76 7.16
C LEU A 118 1.31 -5.05 7.75
N GLU A 119 2.41 -4.95 7.00
CA GLU A 119 3.61 -4.20 7.41
C GLU A 119 3.30 -2.70 7.61
N ALA A 120 2.57 -2.10 6.66
CA ALA A 120 2.14 -0.70 6.78
C ALA A 120 1.23 -0.51 8.00
N TYR A 121 0.21 -1.36 8.18
CA TYR A 121 -0.71 -1.30 9.31
C TYR A 121 0.03 -1.46 10.65
N SER A 122 0.95 -2.42 10.74
CA SER A 122 1.75 -2.69 11.95
C SER A 122 2.64 -1.51 12.31
N THR A 123 3.32 -0.94 11.32
CA THR A 123 4.22 0.20 11.52
C THR A 123 3.46 1.44 11.96
N PHE A 124 2.36 1.78 11.29
CA PHE A 124 1.62 3.02 11.60
C PHE A 124 0.83 2.93 12.90
N ASN A 125 0.21 1.80 13.21
CA ASN A 125 -0.66 1.70 14.39
C ASN A 125 0.09 1.29 15.67
N TYR A 126 1.20 0.57 15.54
CA TYR A 126 1.90 -0.02 16.69
C TYR A 126 3.37 0.37 16.77
N ASN A 127 3.92 1.04 15.75
CA ASN A 127 5.35 1.32 15.63
C ASN A 127 6.22 0.06 15.78
N LYS A 128 5.77 -1.04 15.18
CA LYS A 128 6.38 -2.37 15.26
C LYS A 128 6.42 -3.02 13.89
N SER A 129 7.37 -3.92 13.69
CA SER A 129 7.37 -4.83 12.55
C SER A 129 6.17 -5.77 12.59
N LEU A 130 5.82 -6.37 11.45
CA LEU A 130 4.75 -7.39 11.41
C LEU A 130 5.05 -8.53 12.37
N GLU A 131 6.29 -9.00 12.43
CA GLU A 131 6.73 -10.07 13.32
C GLU A 131 6.55 -9.73 14.82
N GLU A 132 6.89 -8.50 15.22
CA GLU A 132 6.69 -8.05 16.60
C GLU A 132 5.20 -7.91 16.96
N VAL A 133 4.37 -7.49 16.00
CA VAL A 133 2.91 -7.37 16.18
C VAL A 133 2.29 -8.75 16.36
N THR A 134 2.71 -9.74 15.57
CA THR A 134 2.18 -11.11 15.67
C THR A 134 2.50 -11.80 17.00
N ARG A 135 3.57 -11.39 17.67
CA ARG A 135 3.99 -11.91 18.99
C ARG A 135 3.44 -11.09 20.17
N ASP A 136 2.85 -9.92 19.92
CA ASP A 136 2.35 -9.05 20.99
C ASP A 136 0.91 -9.40 21.39
N LYS A 137 0.76 -10.19 22.46
CA LYS A 137 -0.54 -10.64 22.98
C LYS A 137 -1.51 -9.48 23.26
N ARG A 138 -1.02 -8.29 23.61
CA ARG A 138 -1.86 -7.11 23.90
C ARG A 138 -2.69 -6.68 22.70
N ILE A 139 -2.25 -7.01 21.47
CA ILE A 139 -3.00 -6.70 20.25
C ILE A 139 -4.18 -7.65 20.11
N LEU A 140 -3.98 -8.95 20.40
CA LEU A 140 -5.05 -9.95 20.37
C LEU A 140 -6.04 -9.75 21.53
N GLU A 141 -5.58 -9.20 22.66
CA GLU A 141 -6.46 -8.86 23.80
C GLU A 141 -7.52 -7.80 23.46
N LYS A 142 -7.33 -7.04 22.36
CA LYS A 142 -8.35 -6.11 21.85
C LYS A 142 -9.54 -6.84 21.23
N LEU A 143 -9.41 -8.10 20.87
CA LEU A 143 -10.50 -8.90 20.34
C LEU A 143 -11.47 -9.27 21.47
N ASN A 144 -12.76 -9.17 21.19
CA ASN A 144 -13.79 -9.30 22.22
C ASN A 144 -14.11 -10.77 22.59
N GLN A 145 -13.88 -11.71 21.66
CA GLN A 145 -14.27 -13.10 21.80
C GLN A 145 -13.05 -14.02 21.87
N GLU A 146 -13.12 -15.04 22.70
CA GLU A 146 -12.00 -15.97 22.90
C GLU A 146 -11.71 -16.82 21.64
N ASN A 147 -12.74 -17.21 20.89
CA ASN A 147 -12.59 -17.90 19.62
C ASN A 147 -11.87 -17.05 18.56
N GLN A 148 -12.15 -15.73 18.52
CA GLN A 148 -11.42 -14.77 17.67
C GLN A 148 -9.94 -14.73 18.06
N LYS A 149 -9.63 -14.59 19.35
CA LYS A 149 -8.25 -14.55 19.83
C LYS A 149 -7.48 -15.81 19.43
N GLN A 150 -8.06 -16.98 19.71
CA GLN A 150 -7.45 -18.27 19.40
C GLN A 150 -7.26 -18.46 17.88
N TYR A 151 -8.25 -18.06 17.08
CA TYR A 151 -8.13 -18.12 15.61
C TYR A 151 -6.99 -17.25 15.12
N PHE A 152 -6.93 -15.99 15.54
CA PHE A 152 -5.92 -15.04 15.08
C PHE A 152 -4.54 -15.28 15.67
N GLU A 153 -4.41 -15.83 16.87
CA GLU A 153 -3.13 -16.30 17.40
C GLU A 153 -2.52 -17.35 16.46
N ASN A 154 -3.30 -18.36 16.06
CA ASN A 154 -2.87 -19.37 15.09
C ASN A 154 -2.59 -18.82 13.70
N PHE A 155 -3.41 -17.87 13.24
CA PHE A 155 -3.25 -17.22 11.95
C PHE A 155 -1.95 -16.40 11.90
N MET A 156 -1.71 -15.57 12.91
CA MET A 156 -0.52 -14.75 13.05
C MET A 156 0.75 -15.61 13.16
N TYR A 157 0.68 -16.71 13.92
CA TYR A 157 1.79 -17.67 14.04
C TYR A 157 2.17 -18.26 12.68
N ARG A 158 1.21 -18.62 11.85
CA ARG A 158 1.47 -19.14 10.49
C ARG A 158 2.12 -18.09 9.59
N LEU A 159 1.74 -16.82 9.68
CA LEU A 159 2.35 -15.73 8.92
C LEU A 159 3.83 -15.52 9.23
N VAL A 160 4.25 -15.79 10.49
CA VAL A 160 5.63 -15.61 10.95
C VAL A 160 6.51 -16.82 10.69
N LEU A 161 6.00 -18.04 10.93
CA LEU A 161 6.79 -19.28 10.80
C LEU A 161 7.45 -19.44 9.43
N ASN A 162 6.80 -18.94 8.42
CA ASN A 162 7.32 -19.03 7.06
C ASN A 162 8.41 -17.99 6.73
N ASN A 163 8.58 -16.97 7.58
CA ASN A 163 9.70 -16.04 7.49
C ASN A 163 10.97 -16.55 8.20
N GLU A 164 10.84 -17.40 9.23
CA GLU A 164 11.98 -17.92 10.02
C GLU A 164 12.64 -19.17 9.40
N SER A 165 11.95 -19.91 8.53
CA SER A 165 12.47 -21.14 7.94
C SER A 165 13.53 -20.94 6.85
N HIS A 166 13.87 -19.71 6.49
CA HIS A 166 14.82 -19.42 5.42
C HIS A 166 16.13 -18.83 5.93
N THR A 167 17.02 -19.72 6.40
CA THR A 167 18.40 -19.39 6.87
C THR A 167 19.43 -19.20 5.74
N PHE A 168 19.03 -19.27 4.47
CA PHE A 168 19.94 -19.05 3.34
C PHE A 168 19.58 -17.79 2.56
N GLU A 169 20.58 -16.96 2.26
CA GLU A 169 20.44 -15.64 1.59
C GLU A 169 19.72 -15.71 0.22
N GLU A 170 19.75 -16.83 -0.45
CA GLU A 170 19.10 -17.01 -1.76
C GLU A 170 17.57 -17.25 -1.69
N THR A 171 17.05 -17.69 -0.54
CA THR A 171 15.61 -17.99 -0.34
C THR A 171 14.83 -16.84 0.25
N ARG A 172 15.45 -15.70 0.57
CA ARG A 172 14.78 -14.48 1.05
C ARG A 172 13.75 -13.87 0.08
N ARG A 173 13.68 -14.38 -1.16
CA ARG A 173 12.76 -13.90 -2.20
C ARG A 173 11.45 -14.70 -2.29
N LEU A 174 11.36 -15.85 -1.62
CA LEU A 174 10.15 -16.69 -1.68
C LEU A 174 9.27 -16.38 -0.47
N ASP A 175 8.16 -15.72 -0.71
CA ASP A 175 7.17 -15.37 0.30
C ASP A 175 6.31 -16.59 0.69
N PHE A 176 5.81 -16.65 1.94
CA PHE A 176 4.82 -17.65 2.39
C PHE A 176 3.68 -17.82 1.37
N PHE A 177 3.24 -16.69 0.83
CA PHE A 177 2.13 -16.64 -0.11
C PHE A 177 2.40 -17.31 -1.46
N ASP A 178 3.68 -17.57 -1.81
CA ASP A 178 4.04 -18.26 -3.06
C ASP A 178 3.80 -19.76 -2.98
N PHE A 179 3.74 -20.31 -1.76
CA PHE A 179 3.63 -21.77 -1.54
C PHE A 179 2.22 -22.25 -1.19
N ILE A 180 1.28 -21.35 -0.92
CA ILE A 180 -0.09 -21.73 -0.58
C ILE A 180 -1.00 -21.76 -1.80
N SER A 181 -1.99 -22.66 -1.74
CA SER A 181 -3.00 -22.77 -2.81
C SER A 181 -3.79 -21.47 -2.93
N ARG A 182 -4.41 -21.26 -4.09
CA ARG A 182 -5.26 -20.10 -4.33
C ARG A 182 -6.42 -20.01 -3.34
N GLU A 183 -7.03 -21.15 -3.01
CA GLU A 183 -8.08 -21.21 -1.99
C GLU A 183 -7.59 -20.72 -0.64
N GLU A 184 -6.39 -21.12 -0.22
CA GLU A 184 -5.78 -20.65 1.01
C GLU A 184 -5.38 -19.17 0.93
N LYS A 185 -4.96 -18.65 -0.24
CA LYS A 185 -4.75 -17.21 -0.46
C LYS A 185 -6.05 -16.43 -0.27
N ILE A 186 -7.17 -16.90 -0.83
CA ILE A 186 -8.49 -16.26 -0.66
C ILE A 186 -8.89 -16.26 0.82
N LYS A 187 -8.76 -17.38 1.50
CA LYS A 187 -9.04 -17.49 2.93
C LYS A 187 -8.16 -16.57 3.77
N THR A 188 -6.89 -16.46 3.42
CA THR A 188 -5.93 -15.54 4.07
C THR A 188 -6.34 -14.08 3.86
N ALA A 189 -6.72 -13.70 2.65
CA ALA A 189 -7.22 -12.36 2.34
C ALA A 189 -8.47 -12.01 3.17
N LYS A 190 -9.45 -12.93 3.27
CA LYS A 190 -10.61 -12.79 4.15
C LYS A 190 -10.18 -12.59 5.61
N SER A 191 -9.26 -13.44 6.11
CA SER A 191 -8.78 -13.39 7.50
C SER A 191 -8.09 -12.07 7.82
N ILE A 192 -7.29 -11.52 6.91
CA ILE A 192 -6.66 -10.20 7.07
C ILE A 192 -7.71 -9.10 7.21
N LEU A 193 -8.71 -9.08 6.34
CA LEU A 193 -9.78 -8.08 6.39
C LEU A 193 -10.62 -8.19 7.67
N ILE A 194 -10.92 -9.41 8.12
CA ILE A 194 -11.61 -9.66 9.39
C ILE A 194 -10.77 -9.15 10.57
N LEU A 195 -9.46 -9.45 10.59
CA LEU A 195 -8.57 -8.99 11.65
C LEU A 195 -8.54 -7.45 11.72
N LEU A 196 -8.34 -6.80 10.59
CA LEU A 196 -8.33 -5.33 10.54
C LEU A 196 -9.69 -4.73 10.97
N TYR A 197 -10.80 -5.36 10.59
CA TYR A 197 -12.13 -4.95 10.99
C TYR A 197 -12.34 -5.06 12.51
N LEU A 198 -11.89 -6.15 13.11
CA LEU A 198 -12.01 -6.38 14.56
C LEU A 198 -11.09 -5.48 15.38
N LEU A 199 -9.90 -5.16 14.87
CA LEU A 199 -8.94 -4.26 15.53
C LEU A 199 -9.31 -2.79 15.39
N ASP A 200 -9.78 -2.39 14.22
CA ASP A 200 -10.13 -0.99 13.90
C ASP A 200 -11.19 -0.92 12.80
N LYS A 201 -12.44 -1.03 13.21
CA LYS A 201 -13.60 -0.96 12.32
C LYS A 201 -13.65 0.37 11.56
N VAL A 202 -13.40 1.48 12.24
CA VAL A 202 -13.49 2.84 11.67
C VAL A 202 -12.45 3.03 10.57
N HIS A 203 -11.27 2.46 10.74
CA HIS A 203 -10.23 2.47 9.72
C HIS A 203 -10.71 1.85 8.40
N LEU A 204 -11.27 0.65 8.46
CA LEU A 204 -11.80 0.00 7.25
C LEU A 204 -12.99 0.75 6.63
N GLU A 205 -13.91 1.27 7.45
CA GLU A 205 -15.06 2.06 6.98
C GLU A 205 -14.61 3.30 6.19
N ILE A 206 -13.54 3.98 6.63
CA ILE A 206 -12.99 5.16 5.95
C ILE A 206 -12.39 4.78 4.59
N TYR A 207 -11.65 3.67 4.52
CA TYR A 207 -10.94 3.29 3.30
C TYR A 207 -11.81 2.58 2.28
N LEU A 208 -12.66 1.65 2.69
CA LEU A 208 -13.54 0.89 1.78
C LEU A 208 -14.86 1.60 1.49
N ASN A 209 -15.26 2.56 2.32
CA ASN A 209 -16.34 3.55 2.13
C ASN A 209 -17.64 3.02 1.47
N ASN A 210 -18.03 1.78 1.77
CA ASN A 210 -19.25 1.16 1.28
C ASN A 210 -19.78 0.16 2.33
N ASN A 211 -21.06 0.29 2.73
CA ASN A 211 -21.69 -0.56 3.73
C ASN A 211 -21.72 -2.05 3.32
N ASP A 212 -21.75 -2.35 2.03
CA ASP A 212 -21.74 -3.73 1.53
C ASP A 212 -20.47 -4.48 1.88
N TYR A 213 -19.33 -3.78 1.89
CA TYR A 213 -18.05 -4.37 2.27
C TYR A 213 -18.05 -4.85 3.71
N ILE A 214 -18.55 -4.03 4.61
CA ILE A 214 -18.61 -4.35 6.04
C ILE A 214 -19.50 -5.57 6.29
N THR A 215 -20.67 -5.61 5.68
CA THR A 215 -21.60 -6.74 5.79
C THR A 215 -20.95 -8.05 5.29
N ARG A 216 -20.22 -7.98 4.17
CA ARG A 216 -19.50 -9.16 3.67
C ARG A 216 -18.39 -9.63 4.60
N ILE A 217 -17.60 -8.70 5.16
CA ILE A 217 -16.53 -9.04 6.12
C ILE A 217 -17.13 -9.72 7.37
N GLN A 218 -18.26 -9.25 7.87
CA GLN A 218 -18.97 -9.86 8.99
C GLN A 218 -19.48 -11.28 8.65
N ASN A 219 -19.97 -11.49 7.43
CA ASN A 219 -20.39 -12.82 6.99
C ASN A 219 -19.17 -13.77 6.90
N TRP A 220 -18.04 -13.33 6.35
CA TRP A 220 -16.80 -14.11 6.31
C TRP A 220 -16.29 -14.44 7.73
N GLU A 221 -16.44 -13.53 8.69
CA GLU A 221 -16.09 -13.79 10.07
C GLU A 221 -16.88 -14.99 10.63
N GLN A 222 -18.19 -15.02 10.41
CA GLN A 222 -19.07 -16.12 10.85
C GLN A 222 -18.74 -17.44 10.16
N GLU A 223 -18.32 -17.39 8.89
CA GLU A 223 -17.95 -18.59 8.11
C GLU A 223 -16.58 -19.17 8.53
N ILE A 224 -15.61 -18.31 8.83
CA ILE A 224 -14.20 -18.70 8.99
C ILE A 224 -13.84 -18.94 10.45
N ILE A 225 -14.39 -18.15 11.38
CA ILE A 225 -14.12 -18.27 12.80
C ILE A 225 -15.16 -19.18 13.44
N PRO A 226 -14.78 -20.39 13.90
CA PRO A 226 -15.74 -21.29 14.51
C PRO A 226 -16.39 -20.66 15.73
N ASN A 227 -17.70 -20.80 15.85
CA ASN A 227 -18.38 -20.45 17.10
C ASN A 227 -17.80 -21.29 18.23
N ALA A 228 -17.58 -20.68 19.39
CA ALA A 228 -17.17 -21.39 20.60
C ALA A 228 -18.26 -22.44 20.91
N ILE A 229 -17.84 -23.72 20.99
CA ILE A 229 -18.70 -24.84 21.41
C ILE A 229 -18.87 -24.75 22.93
#